data_adba3c5fbdaf4843f7ef1d726d506d22
#
_entry.id   adba3c5fbdaf4843f7ef1d726d506d22
#
_cell.length_a   1.000
_cell.length_b   1.000
_cell.length_c   1.000
_cell.angle_alpha   90.00
_cell.angle_beta   90.00
_cell.angle_gamma   90.00
#
_symmetry.space_group_name_H-M   'P 1'
#
loop_
_entity.id
_entity.type
_entity.pdbx_description
1 polymer ?
#
loop_
_entity_poly.entity_id
_entity_poly.type
_entity_poly.pdbx_seq_one_letter_code
_entity_poly.pdbx_strand_id
1 'polypeptide(L)'
;MYALVDCNSFYASCEQIFRPDLRNKPVVVLSNNDGCVVAMSKEAKALNIPSMQPYFTLKPFLKQNDVKVFSSNYELYGDISSRVVEVLYEYADILEIYSIDECFLSFDDFHSGHVKYGHEIKDAIWRDVRMPVCVGVGQTKTLAKLANHLAKKS
;
A
#
# COMPACT_ATOMS: atom_id res chain seq x y z
N MET A 1 2.80 -22.68 -3.69
CA MET A 1 2.02 -21.46 -4.00
C MET A 1 2.63 -20.25 -3.33
N TYR A 2 2.50 -19.14 -3.99
CA TYR A 2 2.97 -17.84 -3.49
C TYR A 2 1.86 -16.83 -3.52
N ALA A 3 1.82 -15.98 -2.51
CA ALA A 3 0.97 -14.80 -2.52
C ALA A 3 1.87 -13.57 -2.38
N LEU A 4 1.61 -12.56 -3.19
CA LEU A 4 2.22 -11.23 -3.01
C LEU A 4 1.20 -10.33 -2.37
N VAL A 5 1.52 -9.81 -1.20
CA VAL A 5 0.72 -8.82 -0.50
C VAL A 5 1.38 -7.47 -0.66
N ASP A 6 0.67 -6.52 -1.24
CA ASP A 6 1.19 -5.20 -1.58
C ASP A 6 0.27 -4.14 -0.99
N CYS A 7 0.82 -3.28 -0.14
CA CYS A 7 0.07 -2.20 0.48
C CYS A 7 -0.19 -1.08 -0.54
N ASN A 8 -1.45 -0.71 -0.71
CA ASN A 8 -1.85 0.29 -1.71
C ASN A 8 -1.44 1.69 -1.26
N SER A 9 -0.69 2.41 -2.12
CA SER A 9 -0.25 3.78 -1.84
C SER A 9 0.30 3.92 -0.42
N PHE A 10 1.28 3.10 -0.08
CA PHE A 10 1.67 2.78 1.29
C PHE A 10 1.87 4.02 2.18
N TYR A 11 2.73 4.95 1.78
CA TYR A 11 3.02 6.11 2.64
C TYR A 11 1.79 6.98 2.88
N ALA A 12 1.02 7.25 1.82
CA ALA A 12 -0.22 8.02 1.94
C ALA A 12 -1.24 7.29 2.81
N SER A 13 -1.36 5.97 2.65
CA SER A 13 -2.26 5.15 3.45
C SER A 13 -1.86 5.12 4.92
N CYS A 14 -0.56 5.11 5.24
CA CYS A 14 -0.09 5.21 6.62
C CYS A 14 -0.55 6.49 7.29
N GLU A 15 -0.49 7.62 6.58
CA GLU A 15 -0.97 8.90 7.12
C GLU A 15 -2.48 8.89 7.33
N GLN A 16 -3.22 8.23 6.45
CA GLN A 16 -4.68 8.14 6.55
C GLN A 16 -5.16 7.25 7.70
N ILE A 17 -4.33 6.31 8.18
CA ILE A 17 -4.69 5.43 9.29
C ILE A 17 -5.06 6.25 10.54
N PHE A 18 -4.28 7.28 10.85
CA PHE A 18 -4.48 8.14 12.02
C PHE A 18 -5.31 9.38 11.72
N ARG A 19 -5.73 9.53 10.48
CA ARG A 19 -6.58 10.62 10.02
C ARG A 19 -7.75 10.04 9.21
N PRO A 20 -8.74 9.39 9.86
CA PRO A 20 -9.87 8.79 9.14
C PRO A 20 -10.67 9.79 8.31
N ASP A 21 -10.64 11.06 8.68
CA ASP A 21 -11.26 12.14 7.90
C ASP A 21 -10.62 12.32 6.51
N LEU A 22 -9.40 11.81 6.32
CA LEU A 22 -8.69 11.91 5.05
C LEU A 22 -8.85 10.66 4.16
N ARG A 23 -9.59 9.66 4.62
CA ARG A 23 -9.92 8.52 3.77
C ARG A 23 -10.76 8.99 2.60
N ASN A 24 -10.46 8.46 1.40
CA ASN A 24 -11.10 8.86 0.16
C ASN A 24 -10.85 10.33 -0.21
N LYS A 25 -9.80 10.94 0.35
CA LYS A 25 -9.38 12.30 0.04
C LYS A 25 -8.01 12.29 -0.63
N PRO A 26 -7.69 13.31 -1.45
CA PRO A 26 -6.37 13.39 -2.05
C PRO A 26 -5.31 13.73 -1.00
N VAL A 27 -4.31 12.85 -0.90
CA VAL A 27 -3.19 12.98 0.05
C VAL A 27 -1.90 12.74 -0.73
N VAL A 28 -0.90 13.58 -0.50
CA VAL A 28 0.45 13.40 -1.02
C VAL A 28 1.45 13.39 0.13
N VAL A 29 2.53 12.64 -0.05
CA VAL A 29 3.65 12.58 0.90
C VAL A 29 4.90 13.05 0.18
N LEU A 30 5.63 13.96 0.83
CA LEU A 30 6.86 14.54 0.29
C LEU A 30 8.07 13.68 0.63
N SER A 31 9.14 13.86 -0.14
CA SER A 31 10.43 13.26 0.14
C SER A 31 10.98 13.75 1.49
N ASN A 32 12.06 13.10 1.97
CA ASN A 32 12.65 13.39 3.27
C ASN A 32 13.06 14.86 3.45
N ASN A 33 13.41 15.53 2.36
CA ASN A 33 13.80 16.94 2.38
C ASN A 33 12.66 17.89 1.95
N ASP A 34 11.45 17.37 1.85
CA ASP A 34 10.26 18.08 1.35
C ASP A 34 10.45 18.66 -0.06
N GLY A 35 11.35 18.07 -0.83
CA GLY A 35 11.69 18.58 -2.16
C GLY A 35 10.74 18.16 -3.27
N CYS A 36 10.17 16.96 -3.19
CA CYS A 36 9.27 16.44 -4.22
C CYS A 36 8.25 15.46 -3.63
N VAL A 37 7.19 15.18 -4.40
CA VAL A 37 6.17 14.19 -4.02
C VAL A 37 6.70 12.79 -4.31
N VAL A 38 6.68 11.91 -3.30
CA VAL A 38 7.12 10.52 -3.44
C VAL A 38 5.99 9.51 -3.32
N ALA A 39 4.83 9.92 -2.81
CA ALA A 39 3.67 9.04 -2.71
C ALA A 39 2.38 9.84 -2.82
N MET A 40 1.36 9.21 -3.36
CA MET A 40 0.05 9.82 -3.56
C MET A 40 -1.04 8.80 -3.28
N SER A 41 -2.14 9.25 -2.66
CA SER A 41 -3.34 8.43 -2.53
C SER A 41 -3.97 8.21 -3.91
N LYS A 42 -4.89 7.26 -3.99
CA LYS A 42 -5.65 6.99 -5.22
C LYS A 42 -6.35 8.25 -5.72
N GLU A 43 -6.96 9.01 -4.83
CA GLU A 43 -7.67 10.25 -5.14
C GLU A 43 -6.73 11.33 -5.65
N ALA A 44 -5.52 11.41 -5.09
CA ALA A 44 -4.50 12.33 -5.57
C ALA A 44 -4.00 11.95 -6.97
N LYS A 45 -3.82 10.66 -7.22
CA LYS A 45 -3.45 10.17 -8.55
C LYS A 45 -4.49 10.54 -9.62
N ALA A 46 -5.75 10.53 -9.25
CA ALA A 46 -6.85 10.89 -10.15
C ALA A 46 -6.84 12.35 -10.56
N LEU A 47 -6.15 13.21 -9.82
CA LEU A 47 -6.00 14.63 -10.14
C LEU A 47 -4.93 14.90 -11.21
N ASN A 48 -4.23 13.87 -11.68
CA ASN A 48 -3.14 13.98 -12.66
C ASN A 48 -2.06 14.95 -12.22
N ILE A 49 -1.64 14.86 -10.95
CA ILE A 49 -0.57 15.68 -10.42
C ILE A 49 0.72 15.39 -11.20
N PRO A 50 1.38 16.41 -11.77
CA PRO A 50 2.62 16.19 -12.52
C PRO A 50 3.68 15.53 -11.65
N SER A 51 4.27 14.44 -12.16
CA SER A 51 5.35 13.74 -11.46
C SER A 51 6.70 14.39 -11.74
N MET A 52 7.65 14.14 -10.83
CA MET A 52 9.06 14.57 -11.00
C MET A 52 9.24 16.09 -11.05
N GLN A 53 8.30 16.86 -10.51
CA GLN A 53 8.45 18.30 -10.37
C GLN A 53 8.75 18.65 -8.91
N PRO A 54 9.52 19.74 -8.66
CA PRO A 54 9.74 20.21 -7.30
C PRO A 54 8.42 20.58 -6.61
N TYR A 55 8.33 20.29 -5.31
CA TYR A 55 7.13 20.57 -4.55
C TYR A 55 6.70 22.04 -4.65
N PHE A 56 7.67 22.98 -4.60
CA PHE A 56 7.33 24.39 -4.62
C PHE A 56 6.59 24.81 -5.89
N THR A 57 6.80 24.13 -7.02
CA THR A 57 6.07 24.39 -8.27
C THR A 57 4.66 23.82 -8.23
N LEU A 58 4.43 22.75 -7.47
CA LEU A 58 3.14 22.08 -7.35
C LEU A 58 2.24 22.68 -6.26
N LYS A 59 2.83 23.43 -5.34
CA LYS A 59 2.14 23.93 -4.16
C LYS A 59 0.84 24.69 -4.47
N PRO A 60 0.79 25.61 -5.45
CA PRO A 60 -0.46 26.29 -5.80
C PRO A 60 -1.54 25.32 -6.29
N PHE A 61 -1.18 24.36 -7.12
CA PHE A 61 -2.12 23.35 -7.63
C PHE A 61 -2.68 22.50 -6.50
N LEU A 62 -1.81 22.03 -5.59
CA LEU A 62 -2.22 21.19 -4.48
C LEU A 62 -3.17 21.94 -3.54
N LYS A 63 -2.88 23.19 -3.26
CA LYS A 63 -3.73 24.04 -2.43
C LYS A 63 -5.08 24.29 -3.08
N GLN A 64 -5.10 24.57 -4.38
CA GLN A 64 -6.32 24.83 -5.14
C GLN A 64 -7.25 23.61 -5.17
N ASN A 65 -6.69 22.40 -5.19
CA ASN A 65 -7.46 21.16 -5.24
C ASN A 65 -7.67 20.52 -3.86
N ASP A 66 -7.37 21.25 -2.79
CA ASP A 66 -7.54 20.81 -1.41
C ASP A 66 -6.83 19.46 -1.14
N VAL A 67 -5.61 19.32 -1.65
CA VAL A 67 -4.80 18.15 -1.42
C VAL A 67 -4.05 18.29 -0.10
N LYS A 68 -4.19 17.27 0.77
CA LYS A 68 -3.47 17.25 2.04
C LYS A 68 -2.02 16.80 1.80
N VAL A 69 -1.07 17.57 2.33
CA VAL A 69 0.36 17.33 2.14
C VAL A 69 1.00 16.94 3.45
N PHE A 70 1.77 15.86 3.44
CA PHE A 70 2.53 15.39 4.60
C PHE A 70 4.00 15.31 4.26
N SER A 71 4.85 15.66 5.21
CA SER A 71 6.27 15.31 5.17
C SER A 71 6.44 13.83 5.47
N SER A 72 7.52 13.23 4.98
CA SER A 72 7.80 11.80 5.23
C SER A 72 7.97 11.54 6.73
N ASN A 73 7.33 10.48 7.21
CA ASN A 73 7.45 9.98 8.57
C ASN A 73 7.87 8.51 8.53
N TYR A 74 9.16 8.27 8.30
CA TYR A 74 9.68 6.92 8.11
C TYR A 74 9.54 6.05 9.34
N GLU A 75 9.55 6.64 10.53
CA GLU A 75 9.31 5.91 11.79
C GLU A 75 7.89 5.35 11.82
N LEU A 76 6.89 6.15 11.46
CA LEU A 76 5.51 5.72 11.33
C LEU A 76 5.37 4.63 10.28
N TYR A 77 5.98 4.80 9.12
CA TYR A 77 5.86 3.84 8.01
C TYR A 77 6.49 2.50 8.38
N GLY A 78 7.63 2.51 9.06
CA GLY A 78 8.25 1.31 9.57
C GLY A 78 7.40 0.58 10.61
N ASP A 79 6.78 1.31 11.51
CA ASP A 79 5.88 0.74 12.52
C ASP A 79 4.67 0.07 11.86
N ILE A 80 4.03 0.73 10.91
CA ILE A 80 2.87 0.18 10.20
C ILE A 80 3.28 -1.05 9.38
N SER A 81 4.44 -1.00 8.70
CA SER A 81 4.97 -2.16 7.98
C SER A 81 5.13 -3.36 8.90
N SER A 82 5.67 -3.17 10.10
CA SER A 82 5.84 -4.23 11.09
C SER A 82 4.50 -4.82 11.53
N ARG A 83 3.48 -4.00 11.71
CA ARG A 83 2.15 -4.46 12.08
C ARG A 83 1.51 -5.31 11.00
N VAL A 84 1.69 -4.93 9.73
CA VAL A 84 1.22 -5.72 8.59
C VAL A 84 1.91 -7.08 8.58
N VAL A 85 3.23 -7.11 8.77
CA VAL A 85 4.00 -8.35 8.79
C VAL A 85 3.53 -9.26 9.93
N GLU A 86 3.24 -8.73 11.11
CA GLU A 86 2.71 -9.52 12.22
C GLU A 86 1.40 -10.22 11.86
N VAL A 87 0.49 -9.53 11.17
CA VAL A 87 -0.76 -10.14 10.72
C VAL A 87 -0.47 -11.25 9.71
N LEU A 88 0.46 -11.03 8.79
CA LEU A 88 0.79 -11.99 7.75
C LEU A 88 1.41 -13.28 8.28
N TYR A 89 2.10 -13.25 9.41
CA TYR A 89 2.66 -14.47 10.02
C TYR A 89 1.58 -15.50 10.39
N GLU A 90 0.35 -15.10 10.55
CA GLU A 90 -0.75 -16.02 10.82
C GLU A 90 -1.20 -16.77 9.56
N TYR A 91 -0.79 -16.34 8.39
CA TYR A 91 -1.29 -16.85 7.09
C TYR A 91 -0.24 -17.59 6.26
N ALA A 92 1.00 -17.64 6.70
CA ALA A 92 2.06 -18.24 5.91
C ALA A 92 3.06 -19.01 6.75
N ASP A 93 3.51 -20.14 6.20
CA ASP A 93 4.60 -20.91 6.80
C ASP A 93 5.94 -20.21 6.61
N ILE A 94 6.12 -19.59 5.45
CA ILE A 94 7.33 -18.87 5.09
C ILE A 94 6.93 -17.48 4.58
N LEU A 95 7.53 -16.46 5.19
CA LEU A 95 7.30 -15.06 4.82
C LEU A 95 8.62 -14.46 4.36
N GLU A 96 8.59 -13.82 3.19
CA GLU A 96 9.72 -13.06 2.66
C GLU A 96 9.34 -11.59 2.56
N ILE A 97 10.01 -10.73 3.33
CA ILE A 97 9.83 -9.29 3.25
C ILE A 97 10.59 -8.81 2.02
N TYR A 98 9.85 -8.41 0.98
CA TYR A 98 10.43 -7.98 -0.29
C TYR A 98 10.76 -6.48 -0.26
N SER A 99 9.89 -5.67 0.34
CA SER A 99 10.10 -4.25 0.55
C SER A 99 9.25 -3.79 1.74
N ILE A 100 9.31 -2.50 2.07
CA ILE A 100 8.55 -1.94 3.18
C ILE A 100 7.03 -2.14 3.02
N ASP A 101 6.56 -2.23 1.79
CA ASP A 101 5.13 -2.33 1.47
C ASP A 101 4.75 -3.61 0.75
N GLU A 102 5.69 -4.55 0.57
CA GLU A 102 5.45 -5.79 -0.18
C GLU A 102 6.03 -6.99 0.54
N CYS A 103 5.23 -8.05 0.64
CA CYS A 103 5.65 -9.32 1.22
C CYS A 103 5.21 -10.48 0.35
N PHE A 104 6.09 -11.47 0.19
CA PHE A 104 5.72 -12.76 -0.40
C PHE A 104 5.43 -13.76 0.71
N LEU A 105 4.33 -14.50 0.55
CA LEU A 105 3.99 -15.61 1.41
C LEU A 105 4.12 -16.90 0.61
N SER A 106 4.75 -17.91 1.21
CA SER A 106 4.79 -19.25 0.65
C SER A 106 3.90 -20.15 1.48
N PHE A 107 3.05 -20.93 0.83
CA PHE A 107 2.09 -21.79 1.49
C PHE A 107 1.78 -23.00 0.62
N ASP A 108 1.24 -24.05 1.25
CA ASP A 108 0.85 -25.24 0.52
C ASP A 108 -0.33 -24.98 -0.40
N ASP A 109 -0.40 -25.75 -1.47
CA ASP A 109 -1.50 -25.62 -2.42
C ASP A 109 -2.81 -26.09 -1.77
N PHE A 110 -3.80 -25.20 -1.75
CA PHE A 110 -5.13 -25.54 -1.30
C PHE A 110 -5.99 -25.95 -2.49
N HIS A 111 -6.69 -27.05 -2.38
CA HIS A 111 -7.55 -27.56 -3.47
C HIS A 111 -8.69 -26.60 -3.81
N SER A 112 -9.00 -25.68 -2.92
CA SER A 112 -10.04 -24.70 -3.17
C SER A 112 -9.76 -23.44 -2.36
N GLY A 113 -10.00 -22.27 -2.95
CA GLY A 113 -10.11 -21.08 -2.17
C GLY A 113 -8.90 -20.16 -2.14
N HIS A 114 -8.05 -20.15 -3.18
CA HIS A 114 -6.98 -19.15 -3.28
C HIS A 114 -7.56 -17.72 -3.26
N VAL A 115 -8.68 -17.50 -3.93
CA VAL A 115 -9.37 -16.20 -3.91
C VAL A 115 -9.88 -15.90 -2.52
N LYS A 116 -10.48 -16.89 -1.86
CA LYS A 116 -10.94 -16.74 -0.47
C LYS A 116 -9.78 -16.43 0.47
N TYR A 117 -8.66 -17.11 0.33
CA TYR A 117 -7.45 -16.89 1.11
C TYR A 117 -6.95 -15.44 0.95
N GLY A 118 -6.90 -14.96 -0.28
CA GLY A 118 -6.52 -13.58 -0.56
C GLY A 118 -7.46 -12.56 0.09
N HIS A 119 -8.76 -12.81 0.04
CA HIS A 119 -9.75 -11.94 0.69
C HIS A 119 -9.63 -11.98 2.21
N GLU A 120 -9.36 -13.15 2.80
CA GLU A 120 -9.16 -13.29 4.23
C GLU A 120 -7.95 -12.47 4.71
N ILE A 121 -6.84 -12.52 3.97
CA ILE A 121 -5.65 -11.73 4.27
C ILE A 121 -5.98 -10.23 4.18
N LYS A 122 -6.61 -9.82 3.10
CA LYS A 122 -6.98 -8.42 2.88
C LYS A 122 -7.88 -7.91 4.01
N ASP A 123 -8.88 -8.69 4.39
CA ASP A 123 -9.82 -8.31 5.44
C ASP A 123 -9.14 -8.27 6.81
N ALA A 124 -8.24 -9.21 7.11
CA ALA A 124 -7.51 -9.24 8.36
C ALA A 124 -6.62 -8.02 8.52
N ILE A 125 -5.88 -7.64 7.47
CA ILE A 125 -5.01 -6.46 7.52
C ILE A 125 -5.86 -5.19 7.66
N TRP A 126 -6.96 -5.10 6.96
CA TRP A 126 -7.88 -3.97 7.11
C TRP A 126 -8.44 -3.87 8.52
N ARG A 127 -8.88 -5.01 9.08
CA ARG A 127 -9.45 -5.05 10.43
C ARG A 127 -8.44 -4.64 11.49
N ASP A 128 -7.21 -5.18 11.41
CA ASP A 128 -6.23 -5.04 12.48
C ASP A 128 -5.32 -3.83 12.32
N VAL A 129 -5.06 -3.39 11.09
CA VAL A 129 -4.10 -2.31 10.80
C VAL A 129 -4.75 -1.13 10.07
N ARG A 130 -5.89 -1.34 9.41
CA ARG A 130 -6.56 -0.35 8.56
C ARG A 130 -5.72 0.03 7.32
N MET A 131 -4.92 -0.92 6.85
CA MET A 131 -4.12 -0.75 5.65
C MET A 131 -4.80 -1.47 4.48
N PRO A 132 -5.13 -0.75 3.39
CA PRO A 132 -5.66 -1.39 2.19
C PRO A 132 -4.54 -2.10 1.44
N VAL A 133 -4.76 -3.36 1.09
CA VAL A 133 -3.78 -4.16 0.36
C VAL A 133 -4.41 -4.83 -0.85
N CYS A 134 -3.55 -5.17 -1.82
CA CYS A 134 -3.88 -6.08 -2.91
C CYS A 134 -3.13 -7.39 -2.69
N VAL A 135 -3.78 -8.51 -2.99
CA VAL A 135 -3.19 -9.83 -2.85
C VAL A 135 -3.26 -10.54 -4.19
N GLY A 136 -2.11 -10.93 -4.73
CA GLY A 136 -2.01 -11.74 -5.93
C GLY A 136 -1.47 -13.12 -5.57
N VAL A 137 -2.12 -14.17 -6.07
CA VAL A 137 -1.74 -15.56 -5.79
C VAL A 137 -1.33 -16.24 -7.08
N GLY A 138 -0.25 -17.00 -7.04
CA GLY A 138 0.23 -17.75 -8.19
C GLY A 138 1.15 -18.89 -7.79
N GLN A 139 1.40 -19.79 -8.73
CA GLN A 139 2.29 -20.94 -8.49
C GLN A 139 3.75 -20.52 -8.41
N THR A 140 4.09 -19.35 -8.95
CA THR A 140 5.43 -18.76 -8.89
C THR A 140 5.32 -17.33 -8.38
N LYS A 141 6.44 -16.79 -7.91
CA LYS A 141 6.50 -15.38 -7.50
C LYS A 141 6.15 -14.44 -8.67
N THR A 142 6.61 -14.77 -9.89
CA THR A 142 6.29 -13.97 -11.08
C THR A 142 4.78 -13.95 -11.36
N LEU A 143 4.12 -15.09 -11.25
CA LEU A 143 2.66 -15.17 -11.44
C LEU A 143 1.92 -14.45 -10.33
N ALA A 144 2.40 -14.52 -9.09
CA ALA A 144 1.82 -13.76 -7.98
C ALA A 144 1.91 -12.25 -8.22
N LYS A 145 3.06 -11.77 -8.73
CA LYS A 145 3.23 -10.36 -9.10
C LYS A 145 2.27 -9.93 -10.20
N LEU A 146 2.10 -10.76 -11.23
CA LEU A 146 1.17 -10.48 -12.32
C LEU A 146 -0.27 -10.41 -11.81
N ALA A 147 -0.67 -11.37 -10.98
CA ALA A 147 -2.01 -11.40 -10.39
C ALA A 147 -2.26 -10.14 -9.53
N ASN A 148 -1.26 -9.72 -8.76
CA ASN A 148 -1.33 -8.51 -7.94
C ASN A 148 -1.50 -7.27 -8.80
N HIS A 149 -0.74 -7.17 -9.89
CA HIS A 149 -0.84 -6.05 -10.83
C HIS A 149 -2.25 -5.95 -11.45
N LEU A 150 -2.83 -7.09 -11.81
CA LEU A 150 -4.19 -7.13 -12.34
C LEU A 150 -5.23 -6.75 -11.26
N ALA A 151 -5.02 -7.17 -10.03
CA ALA A 151 -5.91 -6.83 -8.92
C ALA A 151 -5.93 -5.32 -8.64
N LYS A 152 -4.81 -4.63 -8.80
CA LYS A 152 -4.73 -3.17 -8.61
C LYS A 152 -5.52 -2.39 -9.66
N LYS A 153 -5.70 -2.96 -10.84
CA LYS A 153 -6.41 -2.28 -11.95
C LYS A 153 -7.92 -2.44 -11.88
N SER A 154 -8.39 -3.36 -11.08
CA SER A 154 -9.82 -3.65 -10.97
C SER A 154 -10.53 -2.84 -9.88
#